data_599dc9d7886aff1ae205fc81ea401e8b
#
_entry.id   599dc9d7886aff1ae205fc81ea401e8b
#
_cell.length_a   1.000
_cell.length_b   1.000
_cell.length_c   1.000
_cell.angle_alpha   90.00
_cell.angle_beta   90.00
_cell.angle_gamma   90.00
#
_symmetry.space_group_name_H-M   'P 1'
#
loop_
_entity.id
_entity.type
_entity.pdbx_description
1 polymer ?
#
loop_
_entity_poly.entity_id
_entity_poly.type
_entity_poly.pdbx_seq_one_letter_code
_entity_poly.pdbx_strand_id
1 'polypeptide(L)'
;PELQNHLKSDHEVLYSSTCRGTSLVYPQDNAAIFAGISSKVIKQIDNQCDAAIMVWDWKDLSMTRYEGTAEKCQEILCDGWNIKVLPSLMDRLYCQRKEKLPNETGGVLIGSYDFAHNICYIVDAIDSPSDSKEYPDAYIRGSNGLYEKVCKIENITIGNLTYIGEWHSHPADSTYPSADDIKLLQSIADYTFSQSSPGCMMIVGENHYSIYLKSI
;
A
#
# COMPACT_ATOMS: atom_id res chain seq x y z
N PRO A 1 31.51 7.23 0.03
CA PRO A 1 32.64 6.73 -0.82
C PRO A 1 32.60 5.21 -1.01
N GLU A 2 32.19 4.44 0.01
CA GLU A 2 32.14 2.96 -0.09
C GLU A 2 31.02 2.46 -1.00
N LEU A 3 29.88 3.14 -1.05
CA LEU A 3 28.76 2.77 -1.92
C LEU A 3 29.07 2.96 -3.41
N GLN A 4 29.87 3.95 -3.76
CA GLN A 4 30.27 4.18 -5.16
C GLN A 4 31.10 3.03 -5.76
N ASN A 5 31.79 2.26 -4.92
CA ASN A 5 32.60 1.13 -5.39
C ASN A 5 31.78 -0.14 -5.68
N HIS A 6 30.52 -0.19 -5.28
CA HIS A 6 29.64 -1.33 -5.53
C HIS A 6 28.70 -1.16 -6.73
N LEU A 7 28.59 0.07 -7.25
CA LEU A 7 27.78 0.36 -8.43
C LEU A 7 28.58 0.03 -9.69
N LYS A 8 28.51 -1.21 -10.14
CA LYS A 8 29.25 -1.69 -11.33
C LYS A 8 28.37 -2.00 -12.53
N SER A 9 27.06 -1.91 -12.41
CA SER A 9 26.16 -2.16 -13.52
C SER A 9 25.54 -0.86 -14.01
N ASP A 10 25.41 -0.72 -15.33
CA ASP A 10 24.77 0.43 -15.98
C ASP A 10 23.27 0.56 -15.67
N HIS A 11 22.77 -0.22 -14.74
CA HIS A 11 21.36 -0.34 -14.39
C HIS A 11 21.06 -0.08 -12.91
N GLU A 12 21.97 0.53 -12.18
CA GLU A 12 21.75 0.82 -10.76
C GLU A 12 21.53 2.31 -10.49
N VAL A 13 20.62 2.62 -9.61
CA VAL A 13 20.32 3.97 -9.16
C VAL A 13 20.62 4.08 -7.67
N LEU A 14 21.37 5.11 -7.32
CA LEU A 14 21.68 5.42 -5.92
C LEU A 14 20.60 6.33 -5.35
N TYR A 15 19.99 5.88 -4.28
CA TYR A 15 19.02 6.68 -3.53
C TYR A 15 19.64 7.08 -2.20
N SER A 16 19.57 8.35 -1.90
CA SER A 16 20.06 8.89 -0.64
C SER A 16 18.94 9.66 0.05
N SER A 17 18.61 9.24 1.25
CA SER A 17 17.75 10.01 2.13
C SER A 17 18.61 11.01 2.90
N THR A 18 18.24 12.28 2.88
CA THR A 18 18.90 13.32 3.67
C THR A 18 18.53 13.25 5.16
N CYS A 19 17.47 12.51 5.50
CA CYS A 19 17.14 12.22 6.87
C CYS A 19 17.98 11.06 7.40
N ARG A 20 18.89 11.34 8.35
CA ARG A 20 19.73 10.37 9.08
C ARG A 20 20.74 9.59 8.25
N GLY A 21 21.09 10.07 7.05
CA GLY A 21 22.20 9.50 6.26
C GLY A 21 21.98 8.08 5.75
N THR A 22 20.76 7.62 5.64
CA THR A 22 20.45 6.30 5.08
C THR A 22 20.55 6.35 3.56
N SER A 23 21.39 5.50 2.99
CA SER A 23 21.54 5.33 1.54
C SER A 23 21.05 3.95 1.12
N LEU A 24 20.31 3.90 0.03
CA LEU A 24 19.75 2.68 -0.53
C LEU A 24 20.12 2.61 -2.02
N VAL A 25 20.53 1.42 -2.47
CA VAL A 25 20.89 1.16 -3.87
C VAL A 25 19.85 0.24 -4.47
N TYR A 26 19.34 0.58 -5.65
CA TYR A 26 18.29 -0.17 -6.33
C TYR A 26 18.55 -0.27 -7.83
N PRO A 27 18.08 -1.34 -8.50
CA PRO A 27 18.17 -1.46 -9.96
C PRO A 27 17.38 -0.36 -10.68
N GLN A 28 17.85 0.02 -11.85
CA GLN A 28 17.46 1.25 -12.56
C GLN A 28 16.06 1.30 -13.17
N ASP A 29 15.29 0.26 -13.11
CA ASP A 29 14.03 0.25 -13.85
C ASP A 29 12.90 0.99 -13.13
N ASN A 30 12.93 2.31 -13.16
CA ASN A 30 11.74 3.15 -13.07
C ASN A 30 11.67 4.19 -11.96
N ALA A 31 11.13 5.34 -12.35
CA ALA A 31 10.55 6.36 -11.48
C ALA A 31 9.50 5.81 -10.46
N ALA A 32 8.97 4.63 -10.70
CA ALA A 32 8.01 3.96 -9.82
C ALA A 32 8.64 3.14 -8.69
N ILE A 33 9.91 2.78 -8.80
CA ILE A 33 10.74 2.33 -7.66
C ILE A 33 10.72 3.41 -6.57
N PHE A 34 10.59 4.65 -6.99
CA PHE A 34 10.46 5.80 -6.12
C PHE A 34 9.31 5.69 -5.13
N ALA A 35 8.13 5.29 -5.56
CA ALA A 35 6.98 5.16 -4.67
C ALA A 35 7.23 4.10 -3.59
N GLY A 36 7.81 2.96 -3.96
CA GLY A 36 8.13 1.89 -3.01
C GLY A 36 9.25 2.27 -2.05
N ILE A 37 10.27 2.96 -2.55
CA ILE A 37 11.37 3.45 -1.70
C ILE A 37 10.91 4.58 -0.82
N SER A 38 10.15 5.53 -1.37
CA SER A 38 9.57 6.61 -0.60
C SER A 38 8.71 6.07 0.53
N SER A 39 7.89 5.06 0.27
CA SER A 39 7.09 4.45 1.32
C SER A 39 7.96 3.78 2.38
N LYS A 40 9.04 3.10 2.00
CA LYS A 40 9.95 2.43 2.95
C LYS A 40 10.80 3.44 3.74
N VAL A 41 11.28 4.49 3.09
CA VAL A 41 12.01 5.59 3.74
C VAL A 41 11.08 6.38 4.65
N ILE A 42 9.88 6.70 4.21
CA ILE A 42 8.85 7.38 5.01
C ILE A 42 8.45 6.53 6.23
N LYS A 43 8.40 5.21 6.10
CA LYS A 43 8.17 4.31 7.22
C LYS A 43 9.28 4.34 8.29
N GLN A 44 10.52 4.62 7.88
CA GLN A 44 11.67 4.71 8.79
C GLN A 44 11.87 6.11 9.36
N ILE A 45 11.30 7.12 8.73
CA ILE A 45 11.36 8.51 9.17
C ILE A 45 10.20 8.73 10.12
N ASP A 46 10.50 9.17 11.33
CA ASP A 46 9.50 9.67 12.27
C ASP A 46 8.68 10.76 11.58
N ASN A 47 7.35 10.66 11.60
CA ASN A 47 6.35 11.36 10.80
C ASN A 47 6.39 12.91 10.88
N GLN A 48 7.51 13.52 11.22
CA GLN A 48 7.65 14.97 11.44
C GLN A 48 8.69 15.63 10.51
N CYS A 49 9.28 14.90 9.57
CA CYS A 49 10.31 15.44 8.70
C CYS A 49 9.88 15.45 7.24
N ASP A 50 10.12 16.55 6.56
CA ASP A 50 10.14 16.58 5.10
C ASP A 50 11.24 15.65 4.60
N ALA A 51 10.88 14.71 3.75
CA ALA A 51 11.83 13.78 3.17
C ALA A 51 12.21 14.24 1.77
N ALA A 52 13.50 14.38 1.51
CA ALA A 52 14.03 14.55 0.17
C ALA A 52 14.73 13.26 -0.27
N ILE A 53 14.36 12.75 -1.43
CA ILE A 53 15.01 11.60 -2.05
C ILE A 53 15.77 12.11 -3.28
N MET A 54 17.05 11.79 -3.32
CA MET A 54 17.91 12.16 -4.44
C MET A 54 18.22 10.90 -5.24
N VAL A 55 17.89 10.93 -6.54
CA VAL A 55 18.19 9.87 -7.48
C VAL A 55 19.31 10.30 -8.39
N TRP A 56 20.35 9.52 -8.42
CA TRP A 56 21.46 9.70 -9.34
C TRP A 56 21.34 8.71 -10.50
N ASP A 57 21.18 9.23 -11.71
CA ASP A 57 21.22 8.43 -12.93
C ASP A 57 22.64 8.43 -13.50
N TRP A 58 23.23 7.24 -13.59
CA TRP A 58 24.60 7.06 -14.08
C TRP A 58 24.72 7.18 -15.61
N LYS A 59 23.64 7.07 -16.36
CA LYS A 59 23.67 7.15 -17.82
C LYS A 59 23.91 8.55 -18.31
N ASP A 60 23.21 9.50 -17.73
CA ASP A 60 23.29 10.91 -18.09
C ASP A 60 23.99 11.77 -17.04
N LEU A 61 24.48 11.14 -15.96
CA LEU A 61 25.09 11.81 -14.82
C LEU A 61 24.17 12.86 -14.21
N SER A 62 22.87 12.69 -14.34
CA SER A 62 21.87 13.59 -13.76
C SER A 62 21.54 13.21 -12.32
N MET A 63 21.15 14.21 -11.56
CA MET A 63 20.64 14.02 -10.21
C MET A 63 19.28 14.70 -10.11
N THR A 64 18.27 13.91 -9.80
CA THR A 64 16.91 14.41 -9.59
C THR A 64 16.57 14.35 -8.10
N ARG A 65 16.16 15.49 -7.55
CA ARG A 65 15.65 15.59 -6.19
C ARG A 65 14.14 15.49 -6.21
N TYR A 66 13.61 14.58 -5.41
CA TYR A 66 12.19 14.44 -5.16
C TYR A 66 11.92 14.83 -3.72
N GLU A 67 11.02 15.78 -3.55
CA GLU A 67 10.56 16.21 -2.23
C GLU A 67 9.19 15.60 -1.97
N GLY A 68 9.02 15.03 -0.79
CA GLY A 68 7.74 14.50 -0.35
C GLY A 68 7.50 14.95 1.09
N THR A 69 6.28 15.35 1.37
CA THR A 69 5.85 15.58 2.75
C THR A 69 5.49 14.24 3.37
N ALA A 70 6.10 13.92 4.50
CA ALA A 70 5.73 12.73 5.25
C ALA A 70 4.34 12.95 5.88
N GLU A 71 3.38 12.13 5.51
CA GLU A 71 2.08 12.12 6.19
C GLU A 71 2.19 11.36 7.51
N LYS A 72 1.57 11.90 8.56
CA LYS A 72 1.42 11.17 9.81
C LYS A 72 0.39 10.07 9.60
N CYS A 73 0.84 8.82 9.58
CA CYS A 73 -0.07 7.68 9.47
C CYS A 73 -1.09 7.67 10.61
N GLN A 74 -2.31 7.28 10.30
CA GLN A 74 -3.27 6.86 11.31
C GLN A 74 -2.84 5.47 11.82
N GLU A 75 -2.90 5.28 13.13
CA GLU A 75 -2.52 4.02 13.77
C GLU A 75 -3.74 3.36 14.40
N ILE A 76 -3.93 2.08 14.11
CA ILE A 76 -5.04 1.27 14.61
C ILE A 76 -4.47 -0.03 15.16
N LEU A 77 -4.83 -0.37 16.38
CA LEU A 77 -4.47 -1.66 16.95
C LEU A 77 -5.57 -2.68 16.64
N CYS A 78 -5.20 -3.78 15.96
CA CYS A 78 -6.11 -4.86 15.59
C CYS A 78 -5.38 -6.21 15.70
N ASP A 79 -5.93 -7.13 16.49
CA ASP A 79 -5.42 -8.50 16.65
C ASP A 79 -3.89 -8.59 16.94
N GLY A 80 -3.39 -7.66 17.76
CA GLY A 80 -1.97 -7.60 18.12
C GLY A 80 -1.07 -6.96 17.06
N TRP A 81 -1.63 -6.47 15.97
CA TRP A 81 -0.93 -5.72 14.94
C TRP A 81 -1.18 -4.21 15.10
N ASN A 82 -0.14 -3.41 14.92
CA ASN A 82 -0.27 -1.97 14.73
C ASN A 82 -0.42 -1.68 13.23
N ILE A 83 -1.63 -1.28 12.82
CA ILE A 83 -1.92 -0.99 11.42
C ILE A 83 -1.69 0.48 11.18
N LYS A 84 -0.90 0.80 10.17
CA LYS A 84 -0.58 2.16 9.76
C LYS A 84 -1.20 2.44 8.40
N VAL A 85 -2.10 3.44 8.36
CA VAL A 85 -2.84 3.84 7.16
C VAL A 85 -2.49 5.27 6.79
N LEU A 86 -2.26 5.52 5.49
CA LEU A 86 -2.01 6.88 5.00
C LEU A 86 -3.32 7.68 4.96
N PRO A 87 -3.39 8.90 5.52
CA PRO A 87 -4.56 9.77 5.43
C PRO A 87 -4.99 10.04 3.99
N SER A 88 -4.04 10.34 3.09
CA SER A 88 -4.33 10.58 1.68
C SER A 88 -4.99 9.40 0.96
N LEU A 89 -4.66 8.17 1.36
CA LEU A 89 -5.36 6.98 0.89
C LEU A 89 -6.84 7.02 1.33
N MET A 90 -7.08 7.32 2.60
CA MET A 90 -8.46 7.36 3.12
C MET A 90 -9.29 8.43 2.45
N ASP A 91 -8.74 9.63 2.22
CA ASP A 91 -9.41 10.70 1.49
C ASP A 91 -9.84 10.22 0.09
N ARG A 92 -8.99 9.49 -0.61
CA ARG A 92 -9.30 8.90 -1.91
C ARG A 92 -10.42 7.86 -1.83
N LEU A 93 -10.35 6.95 -0.85
CA LEU A 93 -11.37 5.90 -0.69
C LEU A 93 -12.74 6.48 -0.31
N TYR A 94 -12.78 7.51 0.54
CA TYR A 94 -14.03 8.24 0.83
C TYR A 94 -14.60 8.93 -0.41
N CYS A 95 -13.77 9.53 -1.25
CA CYS A 95 -14.22 10.10 -2.52
C CYS A 95 -14.81 9.04 -3.44
N GLN A 96 -14.13 7.90 -3.61
CA GLN A 96 -14.62 6.79 -4.44
C GLN A 96 -15.97 6.24 -3.93
N ARG A 97 -16.07 6.01 -2.61
CA ARG A 97 -17.35 5.63 -2.02
C ARG A 97 -18.46 6.62 -2.38
N LYS A 98 -18.21 7.92 -2.19
CA LYS A 98 -19.19 8.98 -2.45
C LYS A 98 -19.63 9.02 -3.91
N GLU A 99 -18.72 8.81 -4.84
CA GLU A 99 -19.00 8.78 -6.28
C GLU A 99 -19.87 7.59 -6.70
N LYS A 100 -19.82 6.49 -5.93
CA LYS A 100 -20.52 5.25 -6.25
C LYS A 100 -21.87 5.08 -5.57
N LEU A 101 -22.21 5.95 -4.62
CA LEU A 101 -23.51 5.88 -3.96
C LEU A 101 -24.66 5.82 -4.97
N PRO A 102 -25.72 5.02 -4.72
CA PRO A 102 -25.97 4.23 -3.52
C PRO A 102 -25.31 2.84 -3.50
N ASN A 103 -24.42 2.52 -4.44
CA ASN A 103 -23.81 1.21 -4.53
C ASN A 103 -22.54 1.12 -3.67
N GLU A 104 -22.22 -0.10 -3.24
CA GLU A 104 -20.92 -0.45 -2.72
C GLU A 104 -19.89 -0.44 -3.84
N THR A 105 -18.67 -0.09 -3.51
CA THR A 105 -17.49 -0.20 -4.38
C THR A 105 -16.32 -0.70 -3.58
N GLY A 106 -15.24 -1.09 -4.24
CA GLY A 106 -14.10 -1.65 -3.54
C GLY A 106 -12.90 -1.88 -4.44
N GLY A 107 -11.99 -2.71 -3.96
CA GLY A 107 -10.78 -3.06 -4.68
C GLY A 107 -9.81 -3.81 -3.79
N VAL A 108 -8.52 -3.74 -4.11
CA VAL A 108 -7.50 -4.41 -3.32
C VAL A 108 -6.61 -3.42 -2.58
N LEU A 109 -6.15 -3.84 -1.42
CA LEU A 109 -5.20 -3.10 -0.59
C LEU A 109 -3.77 -3.50 -0.95
N ILE A 110 -2.93 -2.48 -1.07
CA ILE A 110 -1.49 -2.61 -1.32
C ILE A 110 -0.73 -2.14 -0.09
N GLY A 111 0.22 -2.96 0.33
CA GLY A 111 0.98 -2.63 1.53
C GLY A 111 2.10 -3.59 1.83
N SER A 112 2.51 -3.64 3.07
CA SER A 112 3.54 -4.58 3.54
C SER A 112 3.39 -4.89 5.03
N TYR A 113 3.98 -5.99 5.45
CA TYR A 113 4.04 -6.43 6.84
C TYR A 113 5.48 -6.32 7.38
N ASP A 114 5.62 -5.76 8.58
CA ASP A 114 6.82 -5.89 9.40
C ASP A 114 6.52 -6.90 10.52
N PHE A 115 6.89 -8.14 10.27
CA PHE A 115 6.64 -9.24 11.22
C PHE A 115 7.46 -9.14 12.50
N ALA A 116 8.61 -8.47 12.46
CA ALA A 116 9.46 -8.31 13.64
C ALA A 116 8.81 -7.38 14.68
N HIS A 117 7.98 -6.46 14.24
CA HIS A 117 7.34 -5.47 15.10
C HIS A 117 5.80 -5.56 15.10
N ASN A 118 5.22 -6.55 14.41
CA ASN A 118 3.79 -6.69 14.20
C ASN A 118 3.15 -5.41 13.65
N ILE A 119 3.73 -4.85 12.57
CA ILE A 119 3.19 -3.67 11.91
C ILE A 119 2.68 -4.04 10.52
N CYS A 120 1.44 -3.65 10.22
CA CYS A 120 0.86 -3.70 8.88
C CYS A 120 0.80 -2.28 8.32
N TYR A 121 1.40 -2.07 7.16
CA TYR A 121 1.34 -0.79 6.46
C TYR A 121 0.38 -0.89 5.28
N ILE A 122 -0.72 -0.13 5.32
CA ILE A 122 -1.64 0.03 4.20
C ILE A 122 -1.25 1.32 3.48
N VAL A 123 -0.64 1.18 2.31
CA VAL A 123 0.03 2.29 1.62
C VAL A 123 -0.78 2.80 0.44
N ASP A 124 -1.45 1.90 -0.27
CA ASP A 124 -2.21 2.22 -1.47
C ASP A 124 -3.36 1.23 -1.67
N ALA A 125 -4.21 1.50 -2.65
CA ALA A 125 -5.25 0.60 -3.09
C ALA A 125 -5.36 0.63 -4.62
N ILE A 126 -5.75 -0.49 -5.19
CA ILE A 126 -6.17 -0.57 -6.59
C ILE A 126 -7.70 -0.51 -6.60
N ASP A 127 -8.22 0.38 -7.42
CA ASP A 127 -9.65 0.63 -7.56
C ASP A 127 -10.38 -0.57 -8.15
N SER A 128 -11.71 -0.53 -8.04
CA SER A 128 -12.63 -1.54 -8.58
C SER A 128 -12.28 -1.91 -10.03
N PRO A 129 -11.97 -3.18 -10.31
CA PRO A 129 -11.81 -3.66 -11.69
C PRO A 129 -13.07 -3.44 -12.53
N SER A 130 -12.90 -3.26 -13.83
CA SER A 130 -14.00 -2.93 -14.74
C SER A 130 -15.07 -4.02 -14.90
N ASP A 131 -14.75 -5.25 -14.51
CA ASP A 131 -15.66 -6.40 -14.48
C ASP A 131 -16.29 -6.65 -13.12
N SER A 132 -16.08 -5.75 -12.15
CA SER A 132 -16.73 -5.80 -10.84
C SER A 132 -18.23 -5.56 -10.94
N LYS A 133 -18.96 -6.05 -9.96
CA LYS A 133 -20.41 -5.79 -9.83
C LYS A 133 -20.66 -5.05 -8.53
N GLU A 134 -21.28 -3.89 -8.68
CA GLU A 134 -21.51 -2.93 -7.61
C GLU A 134 -23.04 -2.80 -7.38
N TYR A 135 -23.50 -3.17 -6.19
CA TYR A 135 -24.91 -3.12 -5.76
C TYR A 135 -25.05 -2.31 -4.47
N PRO A 136 -26.26 -1.88 -4.10
CA PRO A 136 -26.46 -1.14 -2.86
C PRO A 136 -26.18 -1.95 -1.57
N ASP A 137 -26.13 -3.25 -1.67
CA ASP A 137 -25.99 -4.21 -0.54
C ASP A 137 -24.92 -5.27 -0.77
N ALA A 138 -24.14 -5.16 -1.86
CA ALA A 138 -23.07 -6.09 -2.15
C ALA A 138 -22.04 -5.52 -3.13
N TYR A 139 -20.79 -5.81 -2.90
CA TYR A 139 -19.69 -5.62 -3.84
C TYR A 139 -19.08 -6.96 -4.23
N ILE A 140 -19.06 -7.26 -5.53
CA ILE A 140 -18.40 -8.44 -6.08
C ILE A 140 -17.20 -7.97 -6.90
N ARG A 141 -16.01 -8.13 -6.36
CA ARG A 141 -14.79 -7.72 -7.00
C ARG A 141 -14.54 -8.51 -8.28
N GLY A 142 -14.26 -7.81 -9.36
CA GLY A 142 -13.75 -8.37 -10.59
C GLY A 142 -12.26 -8.72 -10.52
N SER A 143 -11.70 -9.14 -11.63
CA SER A 143 -10.29 -9.53 -11.74
C SER A 143 -9.56 -8.89 -12.93
N ASN A 144 -10.28 -8.17 -13.80
CA ASN A 144 -9.72 -7.67 -15.05
C ASN A 144 -8.54 -6.70 -14.80
N GLY A 145 -7.36 -7.07 -15.30
CA GLY A 145 -6.12 -6.30 -15.19
C GLY A 145 -5.55 -6.19 -13.77
N LEU A 146 -6.15 -6.88 -12.79
CA LEU A 146 -5.74 -6.76 -11.39
C LEU A 146 -4.38 -7.42 -11.14
N TYR A 147 -4.20 -8.64 -11.66
CA TYR A 147 -2.94 -9.38 -11.51
C TYR A 147 -1.76 -8.60 -12.07
N GLU A 148 -1.91 -8.04 -13.27
CA GLU A 148 -0.87 -7.25 -13.93
C GLU A 148 -0.52 -5.98 -13.15
N LYS A 149 -1.53 -5.32 -12.56
CA LYS A 149 -1.31 -4.13 -11.72
C LYS A 149 -0.56 -4.50 -10.44
N VAL A 150 -0.94 -5.58 -9.76
CA VAL A 150 -0.24 -6.05 -8.55
C VAL A 150 1.20 -6.44 -8.89
N CYS A 151 1.41 -7.28 -9.91
CA CYS A 151 2.75 -7.68 -10.35
C CYS A 151 3.62 -6.46 -10.73
N LYS A 152 3.02 -5.44 -11.37
CA LYS A 152 3.74 -4.22 -11.67
C LYS A 152 4.21 -3.52 -10.40
N ILE A 153 3.34 -3.38 -9.39
CA ILE A 153 3.69 -2.77 -8.11
C ILE A 153 4.80 -3.58 -7.41
N GLU A 154 4.65 -4.89 -7.36
CA GLU A 154 5.66 -5.78 -6.77
C GLU A 154 7.02 -5.62 -7.45
N ASN A 155 7.03 -5.63 -8.78
CA ASN A 155 8.27 -5.47 -9.54
C ASN A 155 8.95 -4.12 -9.30
N ILE A 156 8.20 -3.01 -9.38
CA ILE A 156 8.77 -1.68 -9.20
C ILE A 156 9.16 -1.36 -7.75
N THR A 157 8.57 -2.05 -6.79
CA THR A 157 8.91 -1.91 -5.37
C THR A 157 9.84 -3.02 -4.87
N ILE A 158 10.29 -3.88 -5.77
CA ILE A 158 11.18 -5.01 -5.46
C ILE A 158 10.59 -5.88 -4.33
N GLY A 159 9.29 -6.19 -4.45
CA GLY A 159 8.54 -6.96 -3.46
C GLY A 159 8.30 -6.26 -2.11
N ASN A 160 8.62 -4.97 -1.99
CA ASN A 160 8.34 -4.25 -0.74
C ASN A 160 6.87 -3.92 -0.54
N LEU A 161 6.14 -3.74 -1.63
CA LEU A 161 4.69 -3.58 -1.61
C LEU A 161 4.07 -4.72 -2.40
N THR A 162 3.04 -5.32 -1.83
CA THR A 162 2.30 -6.43 -2.42
C THR A 162 0.82 -6.31 -2.09
N TYR A 163 0.02 -7.22 -2.63
CA TYR A 163 -1.35 -7.44 -2.20
C TYR A 163 -1.37 -7.88 -0.73
N ILE A 164 -2.14 -7.18 0.09
CA ILE A 164 -2.32 -7.51 1.52
C ILE A 164 -3.78 -7.83 1.88
N GLY A 165 -4.71 -7.56 0.97
CA GLY A 165 -6.12 -7.77 1.23
C GLY A 165 -7.05 -6.96 0.34
N GLU A 166 -8.27 -6.76 0.79
CA GLU A 166 -9.32 -6.10 0.03
C GLU A 166 -9.99 -5.00 0.83
N TRP A 167 -10.56 -4.03 0.13
CA TRP A 167 -11.43 -3.04 0.72
C TRP A 167 -12.74 -2.96 -0.04
N HIS A 168 -13.80 -2.58 0.67
CA HIS A 168 -15.06 -2.19 0.07
C HIS A 168 -15.74 -1.11 0.91
N SER A 169 -16.70 -0.43 0.32
CA SER A 169 -17.47 0.61 0.99
C SER A 169 -18.87 0.11 1.32
N HIS A 170 -19.41 0.56 2.45
CA HIS A 170 -20.83 0.45 2.73
C HIS A 170 -21.53 1.79 2.43
N PRO A 171 -22.70 1.80 1.76
CA PRO A 171 -23.47 3.02 1.52
C PRO A 171 -23.93 3.72 2.80
N ALA A 172 -24.25 2.92 3.83
CA ALA A 172 -24.51 3.42 5.18
C ALA A 172 -23.19 3.71 5.91
N ASP A 173 -23.28 4.39 7.05
CA ASP A 173 -22.08 4.68 7.87
C ASP A 173 -21.60 3.48 8.69
N SER A 174 -22.34 2.37 8.71
CA SER A 174 -21.94 1.16 9.41
C SER A 174 -20.75 0.48 8.72
N THR A 175 -19.70 0.23 9.46
CA THR A 175 -18.51 -0.53 9.01
C THR A 175 -18.42 -1.93 9.61
N TYR A 176 -19.50 -2.42 10.22
CA TYR A 176 -19.59 -3.80 10.71
C TYR A 176 -19.67 -4.78 9.53
N PRO A 177 -18.91 -5.87 9.56
CA PRO A 177 -18.89 -6.84 8.47
C PRO A 177 -20.20 -7.64 8.43
N SER A 178 -20.72 -7.86 7.24
CA SER A 178 -21.78 -8.81 6.96
C SER A 178 -21.28 -10.28 7.08
N ALA A 179 -22.20 -11.22 6.97
CA ALA A 179 -21.82 -12.63 6.92
C ALA A 179 -20.97 -12.98 5.68
N ASP A 180 -21.16 -12.28 4.58
CA ASP A 180 -20.41 -12.48 3.35
C ASP A 180 -19.03 -11.81 3.43
N ASP A 181 -18.92 -10.66 4.11
CA ASP A 181 -17.61 -10.03 4.41
C ASP A 181 -16.74 -10.92 5.29
N ILE A 182 -17.34 -11.62 6.27
CA ILE A 182 -16.62 -12.58 7.11
C ILE A 182 -16.09 -13.75 6.28
N LYS A 183 -16.87 -14.25 5.31
CA LYS A 183 -16.41 -15.29 4.39
C LYS A 183 -15.31 -14.78 3.45
N LEU A 184 -15.45 -13.53 2.97
CA LEU A 184 -14.42 -12.87 2.17
C LEU A 184 -13.12 -12.76 2.96
N LEU A 185 -13.16 -12.27 4.18
CA LEU A 185 -11.98 -12.16 5.05
C LEU A 185 -11.30 -13.54 5.26
N GLN A 186 -12.09 -14.62 5.42
CA GLN A 186 -11.54 -15.98 5.49
C GLN A 186 -10.83 -16.34 4.18
N SER A 187 -11.44 -16.07 3.04
CA SER A 187 -10.85 -16.38 1.72
C SER A 187 -9.56 -15.58 1.48
N ILE A 188 -9.51 -14.31 1.93
CA ILE A 188 -8.30 -13.49 1.88
C ILE A 188 -7.21 -14.12 2.75
N ALA A 189 -7.53 -14.53 3.98
CA ALA A 189 -6.60 -15.16 4.90
C ALA A 189 -6.06 -16.49 4.32
N ASP A 190 -6.92 -17.32 3.74
CA ASP A 190 -6.51 -18.58 3.08
C ASP A 190 -5.53 -18.32 1.94
N TYR A 191 -5.75 -17.26 1.15
CA TYR A 191 -4.85 -16.87 0.06
C TYR A 191 -3.50 -16.36 0.58
N THR A 192 -3.51 -15.48 1.59
CA THR A 192 -2.29 -14.87 2.14
C THR A 192 -1.51 -15.82 3.06
N PHE A 193 -2.13 -16.91 3.50
CA PHE A 193 -1.47 -17.95 4.31
C PHE A 193 -0.23 -18.53 3.65
N SER A 194 -0.25 -18.72 2.34
CA SER A 194 0.94 -19.18 1.59
C SER A 194 2.13 -18.22 1.69
N GLN A 195 1.87 -16.97 2.02
CA GLN A 195 2.87 -15.92 2.24
C GLN A 195 3.17 -15.69 3.72
N SER A 196 2.62 -16.53 4.61
CA SER A 196 2.71 -16.38 6.06
C SER A 196 2.21 -15.03 6.58
N SER A 197 1.27 -14.40 5.86
CA SER A 197 0.73 -13.09 6.17
C SER A 197 -0.74 -13.20 6.59
N PRO A 198 -1.21 -12.37 7.51
CA PRO A 198 -2.64 -12.28 7.80
C PRO A 198 -3.39 -11.70 6.59
N GLY A 199 -4.64 -12.12 6.41
CA GLY A 199 -5.55 -11.47 5.49
C GLY A 199 -6.06 -10.15 6.07
N CYS A 200 -6.08 -9.08 5.27
CA CYS A 200 -6.57 -7.77 5.68
C CYS A 200 -7.84 -7.39 4.91
N MET A 201 -8.85 -6.91 5.61
CA MET A 201 -10.05 -6.35 4.99
C MET A 201 -10.36 -4.98 5.61
N MET A 202 -10.68 -4.00 4.75
CA MET A 202 -11.09 -2.66 5.17
C MET A 202 -12.52 -2.39 4.70
N ILE A 203 -13.38 -1.94 5.59
CA ILE A 203 -14.74 -1.49 5.28
C ILE A 203 -14.80 0.01 5.50
N VAL A 204 -15.21 0.75 4.46
CA VAL A 204 -15.25 2.22 4.44
C VAL A 204 -16.71 2.69 4.55
N GLY A 205 -17.05 3.34 5.65
CA GLY A 205 -18.33 4.01 5.88
C GLY A 205 -18.32 5.47 5.42
N GLU A 206 -19.28 6.26 5.89
CA GLU A 206 -19.39 7.67 5.50
C GLU A 206 -18.28 8.54 6.10
N ASN A 207 -18.00 8.38 7.39
CA ASN A 207 -17.09 9.24 8.15
C ASN A 207 -15.99 8.45 8.87
N HIS A 208 -16.04 7.13 8.80
CA HIS A 208 -15.07 6.27 9.45
C HIS A 208 -14.87 4.97 8.65
N TYR A 209 -13.86 4.22 9.01
CA TYR A 209 -13.55 2.92 8.45
C TYR A 209 -13.16 1.95 9.54
N SER A 210 -13.29 0.67 9.27
CA SER A 210 -12.81 -0.40 10.13
C SER A 210 -11.89 -1.33 9.37
N ILE A 211 -10.91 -1.88 10.08
CA ILE A 211 -9.96 -2.85 9.55
C ILE A 211 -10.10 -4.15 10.32
N TYR A 212 -10.12 -5.23 9.59
CA TYR A 212 -10.21 -6.59 10.08
C TYR A 212 -9.01 -7.36 9.60
N LEU A 213 -8.28 -7.97 10.53
CA LEU A 213 -7.20 -8.90 10.23
C LEU A 213 -7.63 -10.31 10.58
N LYS A 214 -7.13 -11.28 9.83
CA LYS A 214 -7.31 -12.68 10.13
C LYS A 214 -6.04 -13.45 9.82
N SER A 215 -5.47 -14.04 10.84
CA SER A 215 -4.41 -15.04 10.74
C SER A 215 -5.02 -16.45 10.77
N ILE A 216 -4.35 -17.41 10.15
CA ILE A 216 -4.71 -18.83 10.17
C ILE A 216 -3.75 -19.58 11.07
#